data_123d9aef839ad62ad690d805f0720dd4
#
_entry.id   123d9aef839ad62ad690d805f0720dd4
#
_cell.length_a   1.000
_cell.length_b   1.000
_cell.length_c   1.000
_cell.angle_alpha   90.00
_cell.angle_beta   90.00
_cell.angle_gamma   90.00
#
_symmetry.space_group_name_H-M   'P 1'
#
loop_
_entity.id
_entity.type
_entity.pdbx_description
1 polymer ?
#
loop_
_entity_poly.entity_id
_entity_poly.type
_entity_poly.pdbx_seq_one_letter_code
_entity_poly.pdbx_strand_id
1 'polypeptide(L)'
;MKIDNLSLSFGTAEVYKNLKVEFNQNDKVGIIGVNGAGKTTLFKLILGELTPDTGTITVSSKIGYLPQVIEDNFDKEMSVFDYLLSARPIKELENKLTNLYEQIATEKNEHNLKKYMKDITKVEDELTYYEQYNAESELLKIIAGMNIGDTLLDLKLKNLSGGQKSKIAFARLLYSKPETLLLDEPTNHLDLDTKDYIIEYLKNYKGLILVISHDTSFLDEITNKTLYIDKNKKTGTLYNGSYSKYEKIKKERELATSRLHDKQQKEEEKLKEIIARYIRGNEKKANIAKDRQKKLEKLLSEKVEVEKKNKYTKFKINIKYPSYSIPISCNNLTFGYTEENLLYQNLTFDLIRGEKFLIVGENGIGKTTLLKLIMNILTPLEGSINISEKTLIGYYAQEHDLLNKEKTIKENFSDSGLTDYELRRFLGSFLFTNDDIFKKINILSPGERSRVALAKIALSGANTLLLDEPTNHLDPMTQLIIADTFKDYEGTMLVVSHNLEFVDNLGIEKMLLLPSGRIMYYDKNVVLHYELLNEEVDKN
;
A
#
# COMPACT_ATOMS: atom_id res chain seq x y z
N MET A 1 16.80 -10.50 14.68
CA MET A 1 17.20 -10.45 13.26
C MET A 1 18.21 -9.33 13.06
N LYS A 2 19.30 -9.58 12.31
CA LYS A 2 20.35 -8.57 12.08
C LYS A 2 20.71 -8.51 10.60
N ILE A 3 20.78 -7.30 10.07
CA ILE A 3 21.24 -6.98 8.72
C ILE A 3 22.51 -6.15 8.86
N ASP A 4 23.61 -6.59 8.28
CA ASP A 4 24.92 -5.92 8.42
C ASP A 4 25.56 -5.67 7.05
N ASN A 5 25.81 -4.37 6.76
CA ASN A 5 26.46 -3.86 5.55
C ASN A 5 25.88 -4.40 4.23
N LEU A 6 24.54 -4.54 4.17
CA LEU A 6 23.83 -5.08 3.02
C LEU A 6 23.87 -4.12 1.83
N SER A 7 24.33 -4.60 0.68
CA SER A 7 24.24 -3.89 -0.61
C SER A 7 23.64 -4.80 -1.68
N LEU A 8 22.82 -4.22 -2.56
CA LEU A 8 22.17 -4.92 -3.67
C LEU A 8 21.97 -3.99 -4.86
N SER A 9 22.29 -4.49 -6.06
CA SER A 9 22.08 -3.79 -7.32
C SER A 9 21.39 -4.71 -8.35
N PHE A 10 20.53 -4.15 -9.18
CA PHE A 10 19.97 -4.81 -10.35
C PHE A 10 20.58 -4.17 -11.61
N GLY A 11 21.57 -4.83 -12.21
CA GLY A 11 22.36 -4.25 -13.30
C GLY A 11 23.05 -2.96 -12.84
N THR A 12 22.72 -1.82 -13.43
CA THR A 12 23.27 -0.50 -13.06
C THR A 12 22.47 0.20 -11.95
N ALA A 13 21.32 -0.33 -11.58
CA ALA A 13 20.44 0.30 -10.57
C ALA A 13 20.75 -0.23 -9.18
N GLU A 14 21.43 0.58 -8.36
CA GLU A 14 21.69 0.29 -6.95
C GLU A 14 20.41 0.49 -6.13
N VAL A 15 20.02 -0.54 -5.36
CA VAL A 15 18.83 -0.51 -4.49
C VAL A 15 19.22 -0.25 -3.04
N TYR A 16 20.25 -0.96 -2.55
CA TYR A 16 20.78 -0.78 -1.20
C TYR A 16 22.28 -0.57 -1.23
N LYS A 17 22.75 0.28 -0.31
CA LYS A 17 24.15 0.58 -0.10
C LYS A 17 24.46 0.59 1.40
N ASN A 18 25.22 -0.41 1.86
CA ASN A 18 25.65 -0.54 3.24
C ASN A 18 24.50 -0.43 4.27
N LEU A 19 23.34 -1.00 3.97
CA LEU A 19 22.21 -1.02 4.90
C LEU A 19 22.58 -1.79 6.16
N LYS A 20 22.41 -1.16 7.33
CA LYS A 20 22.67 -1.76 8.62
C LYS A 20 21.49 -1.51 9.55
N VAL A 21 20.84 -2.58 9.99
CA VAL A 21 19.67 -2.52 10.87
C VAL A 21 19.62 -3.77 11.75
N GLU A 22 19.20 -3.59 13.00
CA GLU A 22 18.99 -4.67 13.95
C GLU A 22 17.58 -4.58 14.55
N PHE A 23 16.90 -5.74 14.57
CA PHE A 23 15.54 -5.88 15.10
C PHE A 23 15.56 -6.86 16.27
N ASN A 24 14.85 -6.50 17.35
CA ASN A 24 14.67 -7.34 18.53
C ASN A 24 13.43 -8.24 18.38
N GLN A 25 13.30 -9.24 19.24
CA GLN A 25 12.26 -10.26 19.15
C GLN A 25 10.83 -9.70 19.25
N ASN A 26 10.58 -8.66 20.01
CA ASN A 26 9.23 -8.10 20.17
C ASN A 26 9.05 -6.76 19.44
N ASP A 27 9.94 -6.44 18.51
CA ASP A 27 9.79 -5.23 17.71
C ASP A 27 8.64 -5.40 16.71
N LYS A 28 7.85 -4.35 16.58
CA LYS A 28 6.80 -4.22 15.56
C LYS A 28 7.18 -3.03 14.69
N VAL A 29 7.73 -3.34 13.51
CA VAL A 29 8.40 -2.36 12.67
C VAL A 29 7.62 -2.09 11.42
N GLY A 30 7.16 -0.86 11.24
CA GLY A 30 6.60 -0.37 9.98
C GLY A 30 7.72 -0.02 9.00
N ILE A 31 7.75 -0.67 7.83
CA ILE A 31 8.71 -0.36 6.76
C ILE A 31 8.05 0.59 5.78
N ILE A 32 8.59 1.79 5.70
CA ILE A 32 8.05 2.87 4.87
C ILE A 32 9.09 3.41 3.89
N GLY A 33 8.62 4.02 2.83
CA GLY A 33 9.44 4.62 1.77
C GLY A 33 8.64 4.76 0.48
N VAL A 34 9.09 5.60 -0.42
CA VAL A 34 8.43 5.80 -1.71
C VAL A 34 8.40 4.51 -2.53
N ASN A 35 7.48 4.42 -3.48
CA ASN A 35 7.41 3.27 -4.36
C ASN A 35 8.71 3.10 -5.16
N GLY A 36 9.16 1.84 -5.24
CA GLY A 36 10.47 1.52 -5.82
C GLY A 36 11.68 1.84 -4.93
N ALA A 37 11.49 2.08 -3.61
CA ALA A 37 12.58 2.22 -2.65
C ALA A 37 13.21 0.89 -2.23
N GLY A 38 12.60 -0.26 -2.63
CA GLY A 38 13.13 -1.60 -2.33
C GLY A 38 12.43 -2.32 -1.17
N LYS A 39 11.29 -1.81 -0.64
CA LYS A 39 10.61 -2.41 0.53
C LYS A 39 10.39 -3.93 0.39
N THR A 40 9.70 -4.37 -0.66
CA THR A 40 9.48 -5.81 -0.96
C THR A 40 10.79 -6.54 -1.28
N THR A 41 11.77 -5.84 -1.88
CA THR A 41 13.11 -6.40 -2.14
C THR A 41 13.82 -6.77 -0.83
N LEU A 42 13.63 -5.97 0.23
CA LEU A 42 14.16 -6.29 1.57
C LEU A 42 13.56 -7.60 2.10
N PHE A 43 12.26 -7.81 1.92
CA PHE A 43 11.62 -9.08 2.32
C PHE A 43 12.17 -10.26 1.53
N LYS A 44 12.33 -10.13 0.21
CA LYS A 44 12.94 -11.20 -0.61
C LYS A 44 14.37 -11.54 -0.20
N LEU A 45 15.16 -10.54 0.22
CA LEU A 45 16.50 -10.75 0.77
C LEU A 45 16.45 -11.47 2.13
N ILE A 46 15.51 -11.11 3.01
CA ILE A 46 15.34 -11.76 4.32
C ILE A 46 14.89 -13.21 4.15
N LEU A 47 14.05 -13.50 3.15
CA LEU A 47 13.58 -14.84 2.81
C LEU A 47 14.64 -15.71 2.10
N GLY A 48 15.74 -15.09 1.66
CA GLY A 48 16.77 -15.78 0.87
C GLY A 48 16.40 -16.03 -0.60
N GLU A 49 15.31 -15.44 -1.09
CA GLU A 49 14.90 -15.48 -2.51
C GLU A 49 15.86 -14.67 -3.40
N LEU A 50 16.52 -13.69 -2.81
CA LEU A 50 17.55 -12.89 -3.44
C LEU A 50 18.84 -12.96 -2.62
N THR A 51 19.98 -13.00 -3.31
CA THR A 51 21.30 -12.93 -2.69
C THR A 51 21.83 -11.50 -2.75
N PRO A 52 22.31 -10.93 -1.65
CA PRO A 52 22.92 -9.59 -1.67
C PRO A 52 24.28 -9.61 -2.37
N ASP A 53 24.68 -8.48 -2.96
CA ASP A 53 26.02 -8.31 -3.54
C ASP A 53 27.09 -8.34 -2.44
N THR A 54 26.81 -7.68 -1.30
CA THR A 54 27.67 -7.69 -0.10
C THR A 54 26.83 -7.64 1.17
N GLY A 55 27.44 -8.01 2.29
CA GLY A 55 26.80 -8.02 3.60
C GLY A 55 26.11 -9.34 3.94
N THR A 56 25.49 -9.38 5.11
CA THR A 56 24.86 -10.60 5.65
C THR A 56 23.54 -10.29 6.32
N ILE A 57 22.61 -11.23 6.23
CA ILE A 57 21.36 -11.23 6.99
C ILE A 57 21.35 -12.45 7.88
N THR A 58 21.24 -12.22 9.19
CA THR A 58 21.16 -13.31 10.18
C THR A 58 19.76 -13.39 10.73
N VAL A 59 19.10 -14.51 10.49
CA VAL A 59 17.76 -14.82 11.00
C VAL A 59 17.86 -16.09 11.84
N SER A 60 17.37 -16.04 13.08
CA SER A 60 17.42 -17.18 14.04
C SER A 60 16.04 -17.79 14.31
N SER A 61 14.99 -17.35 13.60
CA SER A 61 13.59 -17.66 13.90
C SER A 61 12.84 -18.19 12.69
N LYS A 62 11.76 -18.93 12.90
CA LYS A 62 10.83 -19.32 11.82
C LYS A 62 10.16 -18.08 11.28
N ILE A 63 10.23 -17.88 9.96
CA ILE A 63 9.61 -16.74 9.26
C ILE A 63 8.30 -17.18 8.64
N GLY A 64 7.26 -16.39 8.86
CA GLY A 64 6.03 -16.44 8.09
C GLY A 64 5.93 -15.19 7.19
N TYR A 65 5.54 -15.38 5.95
CA TYR A 65 5.47 -14.31 4.96
C TYR A 65 4.10 -14.23 4.31
N LEU A 66 3.53 -13.03 4.30
CA LEU A 66 2.35 -12.69 3.51
C LEU A 66 2.80 -11.80 2.35
N PRO A 67 2.80 -12.29 1.11
CA PRO A 67 3.14 -11.49 -0.06
C PRO A 67 1.99 -10.57 -0.47
N GLN A 68 2.30 -9.46 -1.14
CA GLN A 68 1.32 -8.52 -1.68
C GLN A 68 0.38 -9.18 -2.71
N VAL A 69 0.90 -10.11 -3.51
CA VAL A 69 0.15 -10.90 -4.49
C VAL A 69 0.32 -12.36 -4.15
N ILE A 70 -0.79 -13.05 -3.93
CA ILE A 70 -0.78 -14.48 -3.63
C ILE A 70 -0.69 -15.26 -4.93
N GLU A 71 0.43 -15.92 -5.12
CA GLU A 71 0.62 -16.84 -6.25
C GLU A 71 -0.21 -18.11 -6.06
N ASP A 72 -0.72 -18.66 -7.17
CA ASP A 72 -1.53 -19.89 -7.20
C ASP A 72 -0.67 -21.17 -7.02
N ASN A 73 0.25 -21.15 -6.05
CA ASN A 73 1.20 -22.26 -5.80
C ASN A 73 0.67 -23.32 -4.80
N PHE A 74 -0.64 -23.40 -4.62
CA PHE A 74 -1.28 -24.37 -3.72
C PHE A 74 -2.06 -25.44 -4.49
N ASP A 75 -2.35 -26.56 -3.83
CA ASP A 75 -3.20 -27.61 -4.40
C ASP A 75 -4.62 -27.06 -4.64
N LYS A 76 -4.92 -26.78 -5.90
CA LYS A 76 -6.17 -26.15 -6.33
C LYS A 76 -7.42 -26.98 -6.01
N GLU A 77 -7.28 -28.27 -5.74
CA GLU A 77 -8.40 -29.20 -5.43
C GLU A 77 -8.65 -29.32 -3.92
N MET A 78 -7.76 -28.83 -3.08
CA MET A 78 -7.89 -28.85 -1.61
C MET A 78 -9.01 -27.89 -1.16
N SER A 79 -9.77 -28.27 -0.12
CA SER A 79 -10.74 -27.39 0.52
C SER A 79 -10.02 -26.27 1.29
N VAL A 80 -10.71 -25.14 1.50
CA VAL A 80 -10.18 -24.04 2.32
C VAL A 80 -9.86 -24.50 3.73
N PHE A 81 -10.75 -25.29 4.33
CA PHE A 81 -10.53 -25.80 5.70
C PHE A 81 -9.30 -26.68 5.79
N ASP A 82 -9.14 -27.66 4.89
CA ASP A 82 -7.95 -28.53 4.89
C ASP A 82 -6.66 -27.73 4.64
N TYR A 83 -6.72 -26.73 3.78
CA TYR A 83 -5.60 -25.84 3.53
C TYR A 83 -5.19 -25.04 4.77
N LEU A 84 -6.15 -24.52 5.53
CA LEU A 84 -5.87 -23.84 6.78
C LEU A 84 -5.28 -24.82 7.81
N LEU A 85 -5.90 -25.99 7.97
CA LEU A 85 -5.47 -27.00 8.94
C LEU A 85 -4.04 -27.50 8.66
N SER A 86 -3.67 -27.64 7.39
CA SER A 86 -2.33 -28.10 6.97
C SER A 86 -1.18 -27.11 7.30
N ALA A 87 -1.48 -25.90 7.79
CA ALA A 87 -0.46 -24.92 8.20
C ALA A 87 0.33 -25.39 9.44
N ARG A 88 -0.24 -26.26 10.27
CA ARG A 88 0.46 -26.95 11.35
C ARG A 88 0.50 -28.45 11.02
N PRO A 89 1.67 -29.06 10.90
CA PRO A 89 1.81 -30.47 10.52
C PRO A 89 1.52 -31.43 11.68
N ILE A 90 0.46 -31.16 12.49
CA ILE A 90 0.14 -31.92 13.71
C ILE A 90 -0.12 -33.38 13.36
N LYS A 91 -0.97 -33.64 12.36
CA LYS A 91 -1.33 -34.98 11.92
C LYS A 91 -0.11 -35.81 11.44
N GLU A 92 0.81 -35.15 10.74
CA GLU A 92 2.06 -35.78 10.28
C GLU A 92 2.99 -36.10 11.45
N LEU A 93 3.08 -35.20 12.43
CA LEU A 93 3.88 -35.37 13.63
C LEU A 93 3.32 -36.49 14.52
N GLU A 94 1.99 -36.56 14.69
CA GLU A 94 1.31 -37.64 15.42
C GLU A 94 1.55 -39.01 14.76
N ASN A 95 1.43 -39.09 13.43
CA ASN A 95 1.74 -40.32 12.70
C ASN A 95 3.21 -40.72 12.84
N LYS A 96 4.12 -39.72 12.78
CA LYS A 96 5.54 -39.95 12.98
C LYS A 96 5.84 -40.43 14.40
N LEU A 97 5.17 -39.88 15.39
CA LEU A 97 5.29 -40.27 16.80
C LEU A 97 4.83 -41.73 16.99
N THR A 98 3.68 -42.09 16.43
CA THR A 98 3.13 -43.45 16.45
C THR A 98 4.11 -44.44 15.83
N ASN A 99 4.63 -44.13 14.63
CA ASN A 99 5.64 -44.99 13.96
C ASN A 99 6.93 -45.15 14.78
N LEU A 100 7.40 -44.09 15.46
CA LEU A 100 8.58 -44.17 16.32
C LEU A 100 8.34 -45.05 17.55
N TYR A 101 7.15 -45.02 18.15
CA TYR A 101 6.79 -45.93 19.25
C TYR A 101 6.72 -47.38 18.78
N GLU A 102 6.18 -47.67 17.60
CA GLU A 102 6.16 -49.00 17.01
C GLU A 102 7.59 -49.52 16.73
N GLN A 103 8.48 -48.64 16.25
CA GLN A 103 9.89 -49.00 16.04
C GLN A 103 10.61 -49.32 17.34
N ILE A 104 10.38 -48.54 18.41
CA ILE A 104 10.97 -48.84 19.74
C ILE A 104 10.48 -50.17 20.26
N ALA A 105 9.20 -50.51 20.08
CA ALA A 105 8.65 -51.78 20.59
C ALA A 105 9.30 -53.02 19.96
N THR A 106 9.87 -52.91 18.75
CA THR A 106 10.47 -54.01 18.00
C THR A 106 12.02 -54.01 17.99
N GLU A 107 12.65 -52.90 18.34
CA GLU A 107 14.11 -52.70 18.28
C GLU A 107 14.81 -53.31 19.48
N LYS A 108 15.95 -53.98 19.23
CA LYS A 108 16.80 -54.61 20.26
C LYS A 108 18.17 -53.96 20.42
N ASN A 109 18.53 -53.06 19.50
CA ASN A 109 19.84 -52.41 19.52
C ASN A 109 19.78 -51.14 20.37
N GLU A 110 20.57 -51.08 21.45
CA GLU A 110 20.62 -49.93 22.36
C GLU A 110 20.97 -48.60 21.67
N HIS A 111 21.81 -48.63 20.64
CA HIS A 111 22.18 -47.42 19.92
C HIS A 111 20.98 -46.84 19.15
N ASN A 112 20.20 -47.70 18.48
CA ASN A 112 19.00 -47.31 17.78
C ASN A 112 17.90 -46.84 18.74
N LEU A 113 17.73 -47.50 19.87
CA LEU A 113 16.79 -47.08 20.91
C LEU A 113 17.06 -45.66 21.42
N LYS A 114 18.33 -45.33 21.70
CA LYS A 114 18.71 -43.95 22.09
C LYS A 114 18.42 -42.92 21.00
N LYS A 115 18.61 -43.29 19.74
CA LYS A 115 18.29 -42.44 18.60
C LYS A 115 16.78 -42.18 18.51
N TYR A 116 15.98 -43.26 18.56
CA TYR A 116 14.52 -43.13 18.50
C TYR A 116 13.95 -42.34 19.68
N MET A 117 14.46 -42.53 20.90
CA MET A 117 14.05 -41.69 22.05
C MET A 117 14.34 -40.20 21.82
N LYS A 118 15.52 -39.88 21.27
CA LYS A 118 15.84 -38.49 20.94
C LYS A 118 14.93 -37.91 19.85
N ASP A 119 14.56 -38.73 18.88
CA ASP A 119 13.65 -38.29 17.80
C ASP A 119 12.21 -38.15 18.32
N ILE A 120 11.76 -39.01 19.26
CA ILE A 120 10.48 -38.85 19.96
C ILE A 120 10.42 -37.51 20.70
N THR A 121 11.44 -37.23 21.55
CA THR A 121 11.49 -35.96 22.29
C THR A 121 11.38 -34.75 21.36
N LYS A 122 12.05 -34.77 20.19
CA LYS A 122 11.93 -33.69 19.21
C LYS A 122 10.53 -33.55 18.65
N VAL A 123 9.85 -34.65 18.33
CA VAL A 123 8.47 -34.63 17.80
C VAL A 123 7.50 -34.18 18.87
N GLU A 124 7.67 -34.57 20.12
CA GLU A 124 6.88 -34.12 21.26
C GLU A 124 7.08 -32.62 21.52
N ASP A 125 8.32 -32.12 21.43
CA ASP A 125 8.63 -30.67 21.53
C ASP A 125 7.95 -29.90 20.40
N GLU A 126 7.95 -30.41 19.15
CA GLU A 126 7.25 -29.80 18.01
C GLU A 126 5.73 -29.83 18.20
N LEU A 127 5.13 -30.92 18.66
CA LEU A 127 3.71 -31.02 18.96
C LEU A 127 3.30 -30.04 20.07
N THR A 128 4.14 -29.88 21.09
CA THR A 128 3.96 -28.89 22.17
C THR A 128 4.05 -27.48 21.64
N TYR A 129 4.99 -27.18 20.76
CA TYR A 129 5.13 -25.89 20.11
C TYR A 129 3.88 -25.50 19.32
N TYR A 130 3.27 -26.45 18.59
CA TYR A 130 2.05 -26.22 17.83
C TYR A 130 0.77 -26.28 18.69
N GLU A 131 0.89 -26.50 20.01
CA GLU A 131 -0.25 -26.58 20.94
C GLU A 131 -1.34 -27.54 20.44
N GLN A 132 -0.95 -28.78 20.09
CA GLN A 132 -1.82 -29.76 19.42
C GLN A 132 -3.24 -29.86 20.01
N TYR A 133 -3.40 -29.79 21.33
CA TYR A 133 -4.71 -29.91 22.01
C TYR A 133 -5.62 -28.69 21.84
N ASN A 134 -5.04 -27.52 21.55
CA ASN A 134 -5.78 -26.25 21.38
C ASN A 134 -5.83 -25.80 19.91
N ALA A 135 -5.14 -26.50 19.02
CA ALA A 135 -4.91 -26.06 17.65
C ALA A 135 -6.21 -25.84 16.86
N GLU A 136 -7.17 -26.77 16.96
CA GLU A 136 -8.46 -26.64 16.27
C GLU A 136 -9.29 -25.47 16.82
N SER A 137 -9.35 -25.32 18.14
CA SER A 137 -10.04 -24.19 18.78
C SER A 137 -9.43 -22.85 18.40
N GLU A 138 -8.12 -22.77 18.25
CA GLU A 138 -7.42 -21.59 17.80
C GLU A 138 -7.70 -21.28 16.32
N LEU A 139 -7.74 -22.32 15.47
CA LEU A 139 -8.12 -22.15 14.07
C LEU A 139 -9.53 -21.59 13.94
N LEU A 140 -10.49 -22.14 14.69
CA LEU A 140 -11.88 -21.63 14.66
C LEU A 140 -11.98 -20.18 15.13
N LYS A 141 -11.20 -19.76 16.13
CA LYS A 141 -11.11 -18.34 16.55
C LYS A 141 -10.56 -17.44 15.44
N ILE A 142 -9.55 -17.90 14.71
CA ILE A 142 -8.99 -17.14 13.58
C ILE A 142 -10.01 -17.06 12.44
N ILE A 143 -10.70 -18.16 12.12
CA ILE A 143 -11.76 -18.21 11.10
C ILE A 143 -12.86 -17.21 11.42
N ALA A 144 -13.37 -17.23 12.66
CA ALA A 144 -14.41 -16.30 13.12
C ALA A 144 -13.92 -14.84 13.08
N GLY A 145 -12.74 -14.55 13.65
CA GLY A 145 -12.17 -13.21 13.68
C GLY A 145 -11.81 -12.65 12.30
N MET A 146 -11.47 -13.52 11.36
CA MET A 146 -11.24 -13.15 9.95
C MET A 146 -12.55 -13.07 9.16
N ASN A 147 -13.71 -13.25 9.78
CA ASN A 147 -15.02 -13.26 9.13
C ASN A 147 -15.04 -14.17 7.88
N ILE A 148 -14.58 -15.43 8.05
CA ILE A 148 -14.57 -16.46 7.03
C ILE A 148 -15.83 -17.31 7.25
N GLY A 149 -16.85 -17.14 6.38
CA GLY A 149 -18.12 -17.86 6.49
C GLY A 149 -17.97 -19.36 6.21
N ASP A 150 -18.84 -20.19 6.83
CA ASP A 150 -18.82 -21.65 6.69
C ASP A 150 -18.89 -22.12 5.25
N THR A 151 -19.70 -21.46 4.42
CA THR A 151 -19.81 -21.77 2.99
C THR A 151 -18.48 -21.62 2.22
N LEU A 152 -17.60 -20.74 2.71
CA LEU A 152 -16.29 -20.53 2.10
C LEU A 152 -15.30 -21.65 2.47
N LEU A 153 -15.45 -22.25 3.65
CA LEU A 153 -14.57 -23.31 4.15
C LEU A 153 -14.64 -24.59 3.31
N ASP A 154 -15.81 -24.88 2.77
CA ASP A 154 -16.06 -26.07 1.93
C ASP A 154 -15.63 -25.86 0.46
N LEU A 155 -15.38 -24.60 0.05
CA LEU A 155 -14.97 -24.31 -1.32
C LEU A 155 -13.54 -24.81 -1.58
N LYS A 156 -13.31 -25.20 -2.84
CA LYS A 156 -11.96 -25.47 -3.33
C LYS A 156 -11.20 -24.17 -3.59
N LEU A 157 -9.90 -24.16 -3.31
CA LEU A 157 -9.04 -22.98 -3.46
C LEU A 157 -9.08 -22.36 -4.86
N LYS A 158 -9.32 -23.14 -5.91
CA LYS A 158 -9.45 -22.65 -7.29
C LYS A 158 -10.65 -21.72 -7.51
N ASN A 159 -11.68 -21.83 -6.68
CA ASN A 159 -12.93 -21.09 -6.83
C ASN A 159 -12.94 -19.75 -6.07
N LEU A 160 -11.83 -19.41 -5.38
CA LEU A 160 -11.72 -18.20 -4.59
C LEU A 160 -11.42 -16.97 -5.45
N SER A 161 -12.04 -15.84 -5.10
CA SER A 161 -11.65 -14.53 -5.60
C SER A 161 -10.27 -14.09 -5.05
N GLY A 162 -9.63 -13.10 -5.66
CA GLY A 162 -8.34 -12.59 -5.19
C GLY A 162 -8.36 -12.11 -3.74
N GLY A 163 -9.41 -11.37 -3.34
CA GLY A 163 -9.57 -10.90 -1.95
C GLY A 163 -9.79 -12.05 -0.96
N GLN A 164 -10.59 -13.07 -1.34
CA GLN A 164 -10.77 -14.28 -0.52
C GLN A 164 -9.47 -15.05 -0.36
N LYS A 165 -8.67 -15.20 -1.43
CA LYS A 165 -7.34 -15.83 -1.35
C LYS A 165 -6.43 -15.09 -0.37
N SER A 166 -6.40 -13.76 -0.40
CA SER A 166 -5.61 -12.94 0.52
C SER A 166 -6.03 -13.16 1.97
N LYS A 167 -7.34 -13.16 2.23
CA LYS A 167 -7.91 -13.40 3.56
C LYS A 167 -7.56 -14.80 4.09
N ILE A 168 -7.72 -15.83 3.26
CA ILE A 168 -7.38 -17.23 3.61
C ILE A 168 -5.87 -17.41 3.84
N ALA A 169 -5.02 -16.84 2.99
CA ALA A 169 -3.57 -16.91 3.17
C ALA A 169 -3.12 -16.23 4.46
N PHE A 170 -3.74 -15.12 4.82
CA PHE A 170 -3.44 -14.45 6.09
C PHE A 170 -3.91 -15.30 7.29
N ALA A 171 -5.13 -15.84 7.27
CA ALA A 171 -5.60 -16.75 8.31
C ALA A 171 -4.65 -17.95 8.50
N ARG A 172 -4.20 -18.56 7.39
CA ARG A 172 -3.21 -19.64 7.41
C ARG A 172 -1.89 -19.21 8.03
N LEU A 173 -1.41 -18.02 7.68
CA LEU A 173 -0.18 -17.46 8.25
C LEU A 173 -0.29 -17.26 9.76
N LEU A 174 -1.37 -16.68 10.25
CA LEU A 174 -1.61 -16.51 11.68
C LEU A 174 -1.68 -17.86 12.41
N TYR A 175 -2.38 -18.82 11.82
CA TYR A 175 -2.50 -20.16 12.39
C TYR A 175 -1.16 -20.91 12.44
N SER A 176 -0.25 -20.69 11.49
CA SER A 176 1.06 -21.35 11.45
C SER A 176 2.01 -20.97 12.59
N LYS A 177 1.72 -19.92 13.37
CA LYS A 177 2.51 -19.42 14.53
C LYS A 177 4.01 -19.23 14.23
N PRO A 178 4.42 -18.46 13.24
CA PRO A 178 5.84 -18.19 13.05
C PRO A 178 6.37 -17.27 14.16
N GLU A 179 7.67 -17.27 14.43
CA GLU A 179 8.28 -16.36 15.40
C GLU A 179 8.53 -14.96 14.83
N THR A 180 8.63 -14.85 13.50
CA THR A 180 8.79 -13.60 12.76
C THR A 180 7.73 -13.51 11.66
N LEU A 181 6.98 -12.41 11.63
CA LEU A 181 6.00 -12.10 10.59
C LEU A 181 6.57 -11.05 9.63
N LEU A 182 6.54 -11.37 8.34
CA LEU A 182 6.77 -10.41 7.25
C LEU A 182 5.43 -10.20 6.54
N LEU A 183 4.90 -8.99 6.59
CA LEU A 183 3.60 -8.65 6.04
C LEU A 183 3.75 -7.57 4.95
N ASP A 184 3.44 -7.91 3.70
CA ASP A 184 3.50 -6.97 2.58
C ASP A 184 2.08 -6.57 2.17
N GLU A 185 1.67 -5.34 2.54
CA GLU A 185 0.34 -4.76 2.32
C GLU A 185 -0.81 -5.63 2.87
N PRO A 186 -0.79 -6.01 4.16
CA PRO A 186 -1.73 -6.97 4.73
C PRO A 186 -3.18 -6.48 4.80
N THR A 187 -3.41 -5.16 4.72
CA THR A 187 -4.74 -4.55 4.85
C THR A 187 -5.48 -4.43 3.52
N ASN A 188 -4.82 -4.75 2.39
CA ASN A 188 -5.46 -4.69 1.08
C ASN A 188 -6.59 -5.71 0.97
N HIS A 189 -7.75 -5.26 0.49
CA HIS A 189 -8.96 -6.07 0.29
C HIS A 189 -9.61 -6.64 1.56
N LEU A 190 -9.26 -6.12 2.74
CA LEU A 190 -9.89 -6.49 4.01
C LEU A 190 -11.04 -5.53 4.33
N ASP A 191 -12.13 -6.10 4.89
CA ASP A 191 -13.19 -5.34 5.52
C ASP A 191 -12.71 -4.79 6.90
N LEU A 192 -13.46 -3.84 7.46
CA LEU A 192 -13.09 -3.17 8.70
C LEU A 192 -13.01 -4.14 9.87
N ASP A 193 -13.98 -5.03 10.04
CA ASP A 193 -14.03 -6.00 11.13
C ASP A 193 -12.81 -6.93 11.10
N THR A 194 -12.48 -7.44 9.92
CA THR A 194 -11.28 -8.27 9.71
C THR A 194 -10.02 -7.46 10.03
N LYS A 195 -9.98 -6.17 9.64
CA LYS A 195 -8.84 -5.29 9.92
C LYS A 195 -8.68 -5.07 11.43
N ASP A 196 -9.76 -4.81 12.16
CA ASP A 196 -9.74 -4.59 13.61
C ASP A 196 -9.30 -5.84 14.37
N TYR A 197 -9.80 -7.01 13.97
CA TYR A 197 -9.33 -8.29 14.51
C TYR A 197 -7.82 -8.49 14.31
N ILE A 198 -7.32 -8.21 13.09
CA ILE A 198 -5.90 -8.32 12.77
C ILE A 198 -5.06 -7.35 13.60
N ILE A 199 -5.52 -6.11 13.77
CA ILE A 199 -4.85 -5.11 14.62
C ILE A 199 -4.72 -5.64 16.04
N GLU A 200 -5.81 -6.15 16.62
CA GLU A 200 -5.80 -6.69 17.97
C GLU A 200 -4.88 -7.91 18.10
N TYR A 201 -4.95 -8.84 17.14
CA TYR A 201 -4.06 -10.00 17.08
C TYR A 201 -2.59 -9.59 17.02
N LEU A 202 -2.23 -8.68 16.10
CA LEU A 202 -0.86 -8.21 15.92
C LEU A 202 -0.35 -7.39 17.12
N LYS A 203 -1.21 -6.62 17.79
CA LYS A 203 -0.87 -5.92 19.05
C LYS A 203 -0.45 -6.90 20.15
N ASN A 204 -1.08 -8.06 20.21
CA ASN A 204 -0.81 -9.09 21.22
C ASN A 204 0.28 -10.09 20.80
N TYR A 205 0.74 -10.02 19.56
CA TYR A 205 1.74 -10.94 19.03
C TYR A 205 3.11 -10.78 19.71
N LYS A 206 3.71 -11.90 20.17
CA LYS A 206 4.97 -11.93 20.94
C LYS A 206 6.23 -12.12 20.09
N GLY A 207 6.11 -12.12 18.78
CA GLY A 207 7.23 -12.25 17.84
C GLY A 207 7.64 -10.92 17.20
N LEU A 208 8.67 -10.98 16.36
CA LEU A 208 9.07 -9.87 15.51
C LEU A 208 8.05 -9.69 14.37
N ILE A 209 7.59 -8.47 14.15
CA ILE A 209 6.74 -8.11 13.01
C ILE A 209 7.47 -7.07 12.17
N LEU A 210 7.64 -7.36 10.88
CA LEU A 210 8.02 -6.38 9.88
C LEU A 210 6.84 -6.20 8.92
N VAL A 211 6.30 -5.01 8.83
CA VAL A 211 5.12 -4.73 8.00
C VAL A 211 5.38 -3.60 7.02
N ILE A 212 5.08 -3.85 5.76
CA ILE A 212 4.99 -2.84 4.72
C ILE A 212 3.52 -2.52 4.56
N SER A 213 3.11 -1.28 4.75
CA SER A 213 1.74 -0.83 4.49
C SER A 213 1.70 0.64 4.08
N HIS A 214 0.72 0.97 3.27
CA HIS A 214 0.36 2.34 2.92
C HIS A 214 -0.77 2.89 3.81
N ASP A 215 -1.34 2.06 4.65
CA ASP A 215 -2.33 2.42 5.65
C ASP A 215 -1.64 2.96 6.91
N THR A 216 -1.61 4.29 7.01
CA THR A 216 -0.93 5.00 8.11
C THR A 216 -1.59 4.76 9.46
N SER A 217 -2.93 4.63 9.49
CA SER A 217 -3.68 4.34 10.71
C SER A 217 -3.35 2.95 11.25
N PHE A 218 -3.32 1.96 10.38
CA PHE A 218 -2.91 0.61 10.72
C PHE A 218 -1.47 0.55 11.27
N LEU A 219 -0.53 1.25 10.61
CA LEU A 219 0.85 1.33 11.10
C LEU A 219 0.94 1.99 12.48
N ASP A 220 0.18 3.06 12.73
CA ASP A 220 0.22 3.75 14.01
C ASP A 220 -0.29 2.89 15.16
N GLU A 221 -1.26 2.03 14.89
CA GLU A 221 -1.83 1.16 15.91
C GLU A 221 -0.96 -0.02 16.30
N ILE A 222 -0.24 -0.60 15.35
CA ILE A 222 0.51 -1.85 15.59
C ILE A 222 2.00 -1.66 15.79
N THR A 223 2.61 -0.56 15.27
CA THR A 223 4.07 -0.44 15.25
C THR A 223 4.63 0.34 16.43
N ASN A 224 5.77 -0.13 16.96
CA ASN A 224 6.56 0.58 17.96
C ASN A 224 7.87 1.14 17.39
N LYS A 225 8.24 0.79 16.17
CA LYS A 225 9.37 1.32 15.42
C LYS A 225 9.01 1.54 13.96
N THR A 226 9.72 2.45 13.30
CA THR A 226 9.53 2.75 11.88
C THR A 226 10.88 2.72 11.18
N LEU A 227 11.03 1.86 10.16
CA LEU A 227 12.18 1.81 9.27
C LEU A 227 11.87 2.61 8.00
N TYR A 228 12.49 3.77 7.86
CA TYR A 228 12.39 4.55 6.63
C TYR A 228 13.48 4.14 5.65
N ILE A 229 13.08 3.70 4.45
CA ILE A 229 13.99 3.38 3.35
C ILE A 229 14.08 4.60 2.41
N ASP A 230 15.28 5.16 2.31
CA ASP A 230 15.56 6.33 1.49
C ASP A 230 16.03 5.90 0.09
N LYS A 231 15.18 6.13 -0.92
CA LYS A 231 15.46 5.78 -2.32
C LYS A 231 16.69 6.53 -2.88
N ASN A 232 16.96 7.74 -2.41
CA ASN A 232 18.08 8.56 -2.90
C ASN A 232 19.39 8.13 -2.27
N LYS A 233 19.39 7.92 -0.94
CA LYS A 233 20.58 7.50 -0.17
C LYS A 233 20.84 6.00 -0.24
N LYS A 234 19.89 5.22 -0.79
CA LYS A 234 19.96 3.75 -0.90
C LYS A 234 20.18 3.04 0.44
N THR A 235 19.72 3.64 1.53
CA THR A 235 19.90 3.11 2.89
C THR A 235 18.62 3.24 3.70
N GLY A 236 18.60 2.64 4.89
CA GLY A 236 17.47 2.70 5.81
C GLY A 236 17.83 3.31 7.14
N THR A 237 16.90 4.03 7.74
CA THR A 237 17.05 4.60 9.09
C THR A 237 15.91 4.11 9.97
N LEU A 238 16.26 3.49 11.10
CA LEU A 238 15.30 3.01 12.09
C LEU A 238 14.99 4.12 13.10
N TYR A 239 13.69 4.40 13.26
CA TYR A 239 13.17 5.38 14.23
C TYR A 239 12.40 4.64 15.34
N ASN A 240 12.53 5.11 16.58
CA ASN A 240 11.73 4.62 17.69
C ASN A 240 10.38 5.35 17.73
N GLY A 241 9.32 4.64 17.50
CA GLY A 241 7.94 5.13 17.47
C GLY A 241 7.18 4.72 16.23
N SER A 242 5.86 4.92 16.27
CA SER A 242 4.93 4.67 15.19
C SER A 242 5.14 5.64 14.01
N TYR A 243 4.36 5.45 12.94
CA TYR A 243 4.41 6.28 11.74
C TYR A 243 4.22 7.79 12.04
N SER A 244 3.19 8.16 12.80
CA SER A 244 2.93 9.56 13.17
C SER A 244 4.08 10.20 13.94
N LYS A 245 4.74 9.44 14.82
CA LYS A 245 5.92 9.93 15.54
C LYS A 245 7.11 10.14 14.60
N TYR A 246 7.33 9.19 13.70
CA TYR A 246 8.34 9.34 12.64
C TYR A 246 8.06 10.60 11.79
N GLU A 247 6.84 10.81 11.35
CA GLU A 247 6.45 11.96 10.52
C GLU A 247 6.73 13.29 11.22
N LYS A 248 6.40 13.38 12.52
CA LYS A 248 6.75 14.57 13.34
C LYS A 248 8.25 14.81 13.38
N ILE A 249 9.03 13.78 13.69
CA ILE A 249 10.51 13.88 13.74
C ILE A 249 11.07 14.29 12.37
N LYS A 250 10.54 13.73 11.29
CA LYS A 250 10.94 14.08 9.93
C LYS A 250 10.65 15.54 9.61
N LYS A 251 9.42 16.02 9.88
CA LYS A 251 9.03 17.42 9.68
C LYS A 251 9.91 18.39 10.50
N GLU A 252 10.19 18.06 11.75
CA GLU A 252 11.07 18.88 12.61
C GLU A 252 12.50 18.95 12.04
N ARG A 253 13.07 17.83 11.60
CA ARG A 253 14.39 17.78 10.97
C ARG A 253 14.43 18.56 9.66
N GLU A 254 13.42 18.42 8.80
CA GLU A 254 13.31 19.18 7.55
C GLU A 254 13.26 20.69 7.82
N LEU A 255 12.47 21.12 8.80
CA LEU A 255 12.38 22.53 9.21
C LEU A 255 13.72 23.05 9.78
N ALA A 256 14.38 22.27 10.63
CA ALA A 256 15.69 22.64 11.16
C ALA A 256 16.74 22.74 10.05
N THR A 257 16.75 21.78 9.13
CA THR A 257 17.67 21.76 7.97
C THR A 257 17.41 22.94 7.04
N SER A 258 16.15 23.27 6.75
CA SER A 258 15.77 24.43 5.94
C SER A 258 16.24 25.74 6.60
N ARG A 259 15.98 25.91 7.90
CA ARG A 259 16.43 27.12 8.64
C ARG A 259 17.97 27.25 8.64
N LEU A 260 18.69 26.16 8.78
CA LEU A 260 20.15 26.14 8.74
C LEU A 260 20.65 26.52 7.34
N HIS A 261 20.06 25.95 6.30
CA HIS A 261 20.38 26.28 4.91
C HIS A 261 20.15 27.77 4.59
N ASP A 262 18.98 28.32 4.98
CA ASP A 262 18.67 29.74 4.76
C ASP A 262 19.65 30.65 5.48
N LYS A 263 20.07 30.26 6.70
CA LYS A 263 21.12 30.97 7.45
C LYS A 263 22.47 30.92 6.73
N GLN A 264 22.89 29.74 6.25
CA GLN A 264 24.12 29.55 5.49
C GLN A 264 24.08 30.31 4.16
N GLN A 265 22.96 30.34 3.47
CA GLN A 265 22.80 31.07 2.23
C GLN A 265 22.92 32.58 2.41
N LYS A 266 22.28 33.15 3.45
CA LYS A 266 22.45 34.57 3.81
C LYS A 266 23.88 34.92 4.19
N GLU A 267 24.61 34.04 4.90
CA GLU A 267 26.00 34.23 5.24
C GLU A 267 26.91 34.14 4.00
N GLU A 268 26.63 33.20 3.09
CA GLU A 268 27.30 33.06 1.79
C GLU A 268 27.19 34.35 0.96
N GLU A 269 25.96 34.89 0.83
CA GLU A 269 25.70 36.13 0.08
C GLU A 269 26.48 37.31 0.68
N LYS A 270 26.45 37.48 2.01
CA LYS A 270 27.21 38.53 2.71
C LYS A 270 28.73 38.39 2.51
N LEU A 271 29.27 37.19 2.58
CA LEU A 271 30.69 36.94 2.33
C LEU A 271 31.08 37.27 0.89
N LYS A 272 30.25 36.88 -0.08
CA LYS A 272 30.47 37.21 -1.50
C LYS A 272 30.43 38.73 -1.75
N GLU A 273 29.50 39.44 -1.16
CA GLU A 273 29.44 40.93 -1.26
C GLU A 273 30.68 41.58 -0.68
N ILE A 274 31.15 41.15 0.48
CA ILE A 274 32.37 41.70 1.12
C ILE A 274 33.57 41.40 0.24
N ILE A 275 33.75 40.19 -0.27
CA ILE A 275 34.83 39.82 -1.18
C ILE A 275 34.81 40.69 -2.44
N ALA A 276 33.65 40.82 -3.09
CA ALA A 276 33.49 41.62 -4.30
C ALA A 276 33.87 43.11 -4.08
N ARG A 277 33.49 43.65 -2.89
CA ARG A 277 33.80 45.06 -2.52
C ARG A 277 35.29 45.31 -2.27
N TYR A 278 36.01 44.35 -1.70
CA TYR A 278 37.38 44.55 -1.24
C TYR A 278 38.47 43.93 -2.11
N ILE A 279 38.12 43.05 -3.07
CA ILE A 279 39.09 42.34 -3.94
C ILE A 279 39.93 43.27 -4.82
N ARG A 280 39.42 44.45 -5.16
CA ARG A 280 40.14 45.49 -5.96
C ARG A 280 40.70 46.62 -5.11
N GLY A 281 40.83 46.47 -3.82
CA GLY A 281 41.31 47.48 -2.90
C GLY A 281 42.84 47.47 -2.69
N ASN A 282 43.30 48.35 -1.78
CA ASN A 282 44.70 48.35 -1.32
C ASN A 282 45.04 47.06 -0.56
N GLU A 283 46.34 46.87 -0.26
CA GLU A 283 46.86 45.63 0.34
C GLU A 283 46.13 45.18 1.63
N LYS A 284 45.75 46.13 2.50
CA LYS A 284 44.94 45.81 3.71
C LYS A 284 43.53 45.27 3.34
N LYS A 285 42.89 45.83 2.32
CA LYS A 285 41.57 45.39 1.84
C LYS A 285 41.65 44.04 1.13
N ALA A 286 42.70 43.81 0.36
CA ALA A 286 42.97 42.51 -0.28
C ALA A 286 43.15 41.38 0.75
N ASN A 287 43.83 41.63 1.86
CA ASN A 287 43.96 40.64 2.94
C ASN A 287 42.62 40.33 3.62
N ILE A 288 41.74 41.31 3.84
CA ILE A 288 40.38 41.08 4.35
C ILE A 288 39.59 40.22 3.37
N ALA A 289 39.66 40.48 2.06
CA ALA A 289 39.00 39.69 1.04
C ALA A 289 39.48 38.22 1.06
N LYS A 290 40.80 38.01 1.21
CA LYS A 290 41.41 36.67 1.30
C LYS A 290 40.94 35.88 2.53
N ASP A 291 40.85 36.53 3.68
CA ASP A 291 40.33 35.89 4.91
C ASP A 291 38.83 35.53 4.77
N ARG A 292 38.05 36.43 4.16
CA ARG A 292 36.63 36.15 3.89
C ARG A 292 36.45 35.04 2.85
N GLN A 293 37.34 34.92 1.88
CA GLN A 293 37.33 33.82 0.91
C GLN A 293 37.59 32.47 1.56
N LYS A 294 38.57 32.38 2.47
CA LYS A 294 38.79 31.16 3.28
C LYS A 294 37.57 30.78 4.10
N LYS A 295 36.89 31.79 4.71
CA LYS A 295 35.66 31.55 5.46
C LYS A 295 34.51 31.06 4.55
N LEU A 296 34.42 31.61 3.34
CA LEU A 296 33.44 31.15 2.32
C LEU A 296 33.71 29.72 1.89
N GLU A 297 34.97 29.36 1.62
CA GLU A 297 35.36 28.00 1.26
C GLU A 297 34.99 26.99 2.35
N LYS A 298 35.24 27.34 3.63
CA LYS A 298 34.81 26.51 4.76
C LYS A 298 33.28 26.39 4.84
N LEU A 299 32.54 27.49 4.70
CA LEU A 299 31.08 27.50 4.71
C LEU A 299 30.51 26.62 3.59
N LEU A 300 31.11 26.68 2.40
CA LEU A 300 30.67 25.85 1.24
C LEU A 300 30.97 24.36 1.47
N SER A 301 32.10 24.02 2.15
CA SER A 301 32.38 22.61 2.48
C SER A 301 31.48 22.03 3.57
N GLU A 302 30.93 22.88 4.44
CA GLU A 302 30.01 22.52 5.51
C GLU A 302 28.54 22.81 5.15
N LYS A 303 28.27 23.23 3.89
CA LYS A 303 26.92 23.61 3.46
C LYS A 303 26.00 22.39 3.48
N VAL A 304 24.90 22.51 4.23
CA VAL A 304 23.89 21.48 4.34
C VAL A 304 23.07 21.49 3.04
N GLU A 305 23.05 20.36 2.34
CA GLU A 305 22.17 20.16 1.22
C GLU A 305 20.75 19.96 1.75
N VAL A 306 19.87 20.90 1.44
CA VAL A 306 18.44 20.69 1.61
C VAL A 306 17.99 19.80 0.45
N GLU A 307 17.39 18.65 0.74
CA GLU A 307 16.69 17.90 -0.29
C GLU A 307 15.72 18.88 -0.97
N LYS A 308 15.99 19.17 -2.23
CA LYS A 308 15.07 20.01 -3.01
C LYS A 308 13.73 19.30 -2.95
N LYS A 309 12.77 19.85 -2.17
CA LYS A 309 11.39 19.45 -2.34
C LYS A 309 11.15 19.57 -3.83
N ASN A 310 10.94 18.43 -4.49
CA ASN A 310 10.56 18.47 -5.88
C ASN A 310 9.34 19.39 -5.91
N LYS A 311 9.51 20.60 -6.42
CA LYS A 311 8.39 21.51 -6.66
C LYS A 311 7.59 20.83 -7.76
N TYR A 312 6.62 20.01 -7.34
CA TYR A 312 5.67 19.44 -8.28
C TYR A 312 4.99 20.61 -8.98
N THR A 313 5.19 20.69 -10.27
CA THR A 313 4.47 21.67 -11.06
C THR A 313 3.02 21.19 -11.08
N LYS A 314 2.12 21.84 -10.35
CA LYS A 314 0.69 21.53 -10.43
C LYS A 314 0.27 21.59 -11.89
N PHE A 315 -0.31 20.52 -12.38
CA PHE A 315 -0.92 20.49 -13.70
C PHE A 315 -2.42 20.72 -13.52
N LYS A 316 -2.96 21.72 -14.22
CA LYS A 316 -4.41 21.94 -14.24
C LYS A 316 -5.05 20.90 -15.17
N ILE A 317 -5.94 20.07 -14.64
CA ILE A 317 -6.74 19.13 -15.42
C ILE A 317 -7.79 19.95 -16.17
N ASN A 318 -7.69 20.00 -17.49
CA ASN A 318 -8.59 20.76 -18.32
C ASN A 318 -9.74 19.87 -18.80
N ILE A 319 -10.98 20.34 -18.66
CA ILE A 319 -12.15 19.74 -19.28
C ILE A 319 -12.26 20.21 -20.74
N LYS A 320 -12.63 19.32 -21.66
CA LYS A 320 -12.76 19.65 -23.08
C LYS A 320 -13.92 20.63 -23.34
N TYR A 321 -15.03 20.38 -22.66
CA TYR A 321 -16.23 21.23 -22.63
C TYR A 321 -17.07 20.86 -21.39
N PRO A 322 -17.90 21.81 -20.87
CA PRO A 322 -18.74 21.52 -19.73
C PRO A 322 -19.88 20.56 -20.09
N SER A 323 -20.22 19.66 -19.17
CA SER A 323 -21.42 18.81 -19.28
C SER A 323 -22.71 19.62 -19.12
N TYR A 324 -23.88 19.03 -19.33
CA TYR A 324 -25.15 19.61 -18.90
C TYR A 324 -25.24 19.66 -17.35
N SER A 325 -26.28 20.33 -16.83
CA SER A 325 -26.48 20.52 -15.38
C SER A 325 -26.55 19.20 -14.61
N ILE A 326 -27.11 18.16 -15.22
CA ILE A 326 -27.16 16.80 -14.69
C ILE A 326 -26.43 15.89 -15.68
N PRO A 327 -25.15 15.60 -15.48
CA PRO A 327 -24.38 14.71 -16.35
C PRO A 327 -24.84 13.27 -16.29
N ILE A 328 -25.24 12.77 -15.12
CA ILE A 328 -25.68 11.40 -14.91
C ILE A 328 -26.92 11.40 -14.00
N SER A 329 -27.98 10.72 -14.46
CA SER A 329 -29.22 10.49 -13.72
C SER A 329 -29.52 8.99 -13.65
N CYS A 330 -29.79 8.50 -12.47
CA CYS A 330 -30.17 7.13 -12.19
C CYS A 330 -31.63 7.10 -11.74
N ASN A 331 -32.48 6.34 -12.45
CA ASN A 331 -33.93 6.28 -12.21
C ASN A 331 -34.39 4.85 -11.94
N ASN A 332 -34.89 4.61 -10.71
CA ASN A 332 -35.47 3.34 -10.25
C ASN A 332 -34.60 2.11 -10.60
N LEU A 333 -33.28 2.26 -10.45
CA LEU A 333 -32.30 1.24 -10.80
C LEU A 333 -32.42 0.03 -9.87
N THR A 334 -32.66 -1.15 -10.43
CA THR A 334 -32.62 -2.43 -9.73
C THR A 334 -31.55 -3.30 -10.37
N PHE A 335 -30.66 -3.83 -9.57
CA PHE A 335 -29.58 -4.72 -10.02
C PHE A 335 -29.19 -5.74 -8.96
N GLY A 336 -28.89 -6.95 -9.41
CA GLY A 336 -28.27 -8.05 -8.70
C GLY A 336 -27.52 -8.94 -9.67
N TYR A 337 -26.55 -9.68 -9.20
CA TYR A 337 -25.85 -10.70 -10.03
C TYR A 337 -26.72 -11.96 -10.22
N THR A 338 -27.69 -12.17 -9.33
CA THR A 338 -28.77 -13.15 -9.45
C THR A 338 -30.08 -12.48 -9.09
N GLU A 339 -31.21 -13.00 -9.58
CA GLU A 339 -32.54 -12.46 -9.26
C GLU A 339 -32.87 -12.56 -7.76
N GLU A 340 -32.27 -13.51 -7.05
CA GLU A 340 -32.48 -13.76 -5.61
C GLU A 340 -31.63 -12.85 -4.71
N ASN A 341 -30.53 -12.29 -5.23
CA ASN A 341 -29.60 -11.47 -4.45
C ASN A 341 -29.41 -10.10 -5.11
N LEU A 342 -30.33 -9.19 -4.79
CA LEU A 342 -30.34 -7.82 -5.32
C LEU A 342 -29.42 -6.93 -4.49
N LEU A 343 -28.52 -6.21 -5.16
CA LEU A 343 -27.66 -5.17 -4.57
C LEU A 343 -28.41 -3.84 -4.42
N TYR A 344 -29.23 -3.49 -5.39
CA TYR A 344 -30.03 -2.26 -5.38
C TYR A 344 -31.48 -2.57 -5.76
N GLN A 345 -32.40 -1.86 -5.11
CA GLN A 345 -33.83 -1.84 -5.44
C GLN A 345 -34.30 -0.39 -5.52
N ASN A 346 -34.80 0.01 -6.70
CA ASN A 346 -35.34 1.36 -6.94
C ASN A 346 -34.36 2.50 -6.62
N LEU A 347 -33.05 2.28 -6.84
CA LEU A 347 -32.02 3.29 -6.59
C LEU A 347 -32.22 4.50 -7.54
N THR A 348 -32.42 5.68 -6.98
CA THR A 348 -32.68 6.90 -7.75
C THR A 348 -31.81 8.05 -7.20
N PHE A 349 -31.04 8.69 -8.08
CA PHE A 349 -30.23 9.87 -7.74
C PHE A 349 -29.78 10.62 -9.00
N ASP A 350 -29.45 11.91 -8.83
CA ASP A 350 -28.88 12.78 -9.85
C ASP A 350 -27.53 13.31 -9.41
N LEU A 351 -26.53 13.25 -10.30
CA LEU A 351 -25.25 13.92 -10.09
C LEU A 351 -25.33 15.33 -10.72
N ILE A 352 -24.91 16.32 -9.97
CA ILE A 352 -24.94 17.72 -10.43
C ILE A 352 -23.54 18.10 -10.97
N ARG A 353 -23.52 18.85 -12.08
CA ARG A 353 -22.30 19.31 -12.72
C ARG A 353 -21.39 20.09 -11.76
N GLY A 354 -20.10 19.70 -11.74
CA GLY A 354 -19.06 20.37 -10.95
C GLY A 354 -19.00 19.93 -9.48
N GLU A 355 -19.95 19.10 -9.03
CA GLU A 355 -19.93 18.57 -7.66
C GLU A 355 -19.07 17.31 -7.56
N LYS A 356 -18.49 17.10 -6.37
CA LYS A 356 -17.66 15.96 -6.05
C LYS A 356 -18.35 15.09 -5.01
N PHE A 357 -18.56 13.83 -5.34
CA PHE A 357 -19.29 12.87 -4.51
C PHE A 357 -18.38 11.73 -4.05
N LEU A 358 -18.49 11.34 -2.78
CA LEU A 358 -18.00 10.08 -2.26
C LEU A 358 -19.13 9.05 -2.25
N ILE A 359 -18.91 7.87 -2.80
CA ILE A 359 -19.82 6.73 -2.61
C ILE A 359 -19.49 6.08 -1.27
N VAL A 360 -20.49 6.01 -0.39
CA VAL A 360 -20.39 5.40 0.94
C VAL A 360 -21.30 4.19 1.02
N GLY A 361 -20.83 3.12 1.63
CA GLY A 361 -21.57 1.88 1.81
C GLY A 361 -20.62 0.74 2.18
N GLU A 362 -21.16 -0.36 2.67
CA GLU A 362 -20.41 -1.55 3.08
C GLU A 362 -19.59 -2.19 1.96
N ASN A 363 -18.64 -3.02 2.35
CA ASN A 363 -17.94 -3.85 1.38
C ASN A 363 -18.89 -4.91 0.81
N GLY A 364 -18.90 -5.02 -0.52
CA GLY A 364 -19.82 -5.92 -1.20
C GLY A 364 -21.18 -5.31 -1.57
N ILE A 365 -21.56 -4.12 -1.02
CA ILE A 365 -22.83 -3.45 -1.36
C ILE A 365 -22.96 -3.03 -2.83
N GLY A 366 -21.86 -3.14 -3.59
CA GLY A 366 -21.87 -2.87 -5.03
C GLY A 366 -21.31 -1.51 -5.44
N LYS A 367 -20.48 -0.81 -4.64
CA LYS A 367 -19.86 0.48 -5.03
C LYS A 367 -19.23 0.45 -6.43
N THR A 368 -18.34 -0.50 -6.67
CA THR A 368 -17.72 -0.76 -8.00
C THR A 368 -18.77 -1.18 -9.05
N THR A 369 -19.79 -1.94 -8.64
CA THR A 369 -20.87 -2.38 -9.53
C THR A 369 -21.67 -1.19 -10.04
N LEU A 370 -21.96 -0.19 -9.20
CA LEU A 370 -22.60 1.05 -9.62
C LEU A 370 -21.79 1.79 -10.68
N LEU A 371 -20.46 1.91 -10.48
CA LEU A 371 -19.58 2.52 -11.49
C LEU A 371 -19.60 1.74 -12.81
N LYS A 372 -19.60 0.41 -12.78
CA LYS A 372 -19.70 -0.45 -13.97
C LYS A 372 -21.06 -0.33 -14.68
N LEU A 373 -22.16 -0.16 -13.94
CA LEU A 373 -23.47 0.12 -14.48
C LEU A 373 -23.51 1.49 -15.18
N ILE A 374 -22.95 2.54 -14.56
CA ILE A 374 -22.81 3.87 -15.16
C ILE A 374 -22.00 3.81 -16.46
N MET A 375 -20.95 3.00 -16.48
CA MET A 375 -20.11 2.77 -17.67
C MET A 375 -20.75 1.87 -18.73
N ASN A 376 -21.97 1.38 -18.49
CA ASN A 376 -22.68 0.43 -19.35
C ASN A 376 -21.90 -0.87 -19.61
N ILE A 377 -21.02 -1.25 -18.66
CA ILE A 377 -20.31 -2.54 -18.65
C ILE A 377 -21.27 -3.64 -18.17
N LEU A 378 -22.18 -3.29 -17.26
CA LEU A 378 -23.26 -4.13 -16.78
C LEU A 378 -24.60 -3.52 -17.17
N THR A 379 -25.62 -4.37 -17.39
CA THR A 379 -26.99 -3.95 -17.71
C THR A 379 -27.86 -4.08 -16.47
N PRO A 380 -28.66 -3.07 -16.09
CA PRO A 380 -29.58 -3.18 -14.97
C PRO A 380 -30.70 -4.19 -15.27
N LEU A 381 -31.28 -4.77 -14.22
CA LEU A 381 -32.48 -5.63 -14.32
C LEU A 381 -33.72 -4.77 -14.59
N GLU A 382 -33.82 -3.64 -13.86
CA GLU A 382 -34.92 -2.68 -14.03
C GLU A 382 -34.38 -1.26 -13.88
N GLY A 383 -35.15 -0.28 -14.38
CA GLY A 383 -34.78 1.13 -14.34
C GLY A 383 -33.84 1.55 -15.46
N SER A 384 -33.25 2.72 -15.34
CA SER A 384 -32.35 3.28 -16.37
C SER A 384 -31.30 4.20 -15.79
N ILE A 385 -30.15 4.26 -16.45
CA ILE A 385 -29.10 5.25 -16.21
C ILE A 385 -29.01 6.14 -17.46
N ASN A 386 -29.27 7.41 -17.28
CA ASN A 386 -29.22 8.39 -18.34
C ASN A 386 -27.94 9.20 -18.23
N ILE A 387 -27.09 9.11 -19.24
CA ILE A 387 -25.87 9.90 -19.39
C ILE A 387 -26.15 11.00 -20.41
N SER A 388 -25.99 12.26 -20.04
CA SER A 388 -26.26 13.36 -20.95
C SER A 388 -25.27 13.38 -22.12
N GLU A 389 -25.72 13.81 -23.32
CA GLU A 389 -24.93 13.76 -24.57
C GLU A 389 -23.56 14.46 -24.49
N LYS A 390 -23.46 15.52 -23.66
CA LYS A 390 -22.19 16.23 -23.44
C LYS A 390 -21.37 15.70 -22.29
N THR A 391 -21.70 14.55 -21.73
CA THR A 391 -20.92 13.94 -20.66
C THR A 391 -19.80 13.11 -21.26
N LEU A 392 -18.56 13.53 -20.97
CA LEU A 392 -17.36 12.78 -21.31
C LEU A 392 -16.81 12.16 -20.03
N ILE A 393 -16.95 10.84 -19.90
CA ILE A 393 -16.55 10.10 -18.69
C ILE A 393 -15.09 9.66 -18.78
N GLY A 394 -14.31 9.96 -17.74
CA GLY A 394 -13.01 9.35 -17.47
C GLY A 394 -13.17 8.35 -16.34
N TYR A 395 -12.99 7.05 -16.61
CA TYR A 395 -13.14 6.00 -15.63
C TYR A 395 -11.79 5.43 -15.21
N TYR A 396 -11.50 5.47 -13.92
CA TYR A 396 -10.37 4.78 -13.31
C TYR A 396 -10.88 3.49 -12.66
N ALA A 397 -10.59 2.36 -13.29
CA ALA A 397 -10.90 1.04 -12.77
C ALA A 397 -9.74 0.49 -11.92
N GLN A 398 -10.06 -0.34 -10.97
CA GLN A 398 -9.09 -1.00 -10.09
C GLN A 398 -8.06 -1.86 -10.87
N GLU A 399 -8.39 -2.39 -12.04
CA GLU A 399 -7.55 -3.29 -12.85
C GLU A 399 -6.79 -2.62 -14.01
N HIS A 400 -6.65 -1.30 -14.06
CA HIS A 400 -5.81 -0.57 -15.05
C HIS A 400 -5.94 -0.98 -16.53
N ASP A 401 -7.12 -1.39 -16.98
CA ASP A 401 -7.40 -1.83 -18.37
C ASP A 401 -7.16 -0.75 -19.44
N LEU A 402 -6.99 0.50 -19.00
CA LEU A 402 -6.73 1.65 -19.88
C LEU A 402 -5.34 1.66 -20.50
N LEU A 403 -4.41 0.84 -20.02
CA LEU A 403 -3.01 0.88 -20.40
C LEU A 403 -2.62 -0.32 -21.28
N ASN A 404 -1.99 -0.05 -22.42
CA ASN A 404 -1.38 -1.11 -23.21
C ASN A 404 -0.06 -1.54 -22.56
N LYS A 405 -0.03 -2.77 -22.01
CA LYS A 405 1.08 -3.33 -21.22
C LYS A 405 2.37 -3.50 -22.03
N GLU A 406 2.29 -3.70 -23.35
CA GLU A 406 3.44 -3.91 -24.23
C GLU A 406 4.09 -2.59 -24.71
N LYS A 407 3.36 -1.48 -24.59
CA LYS A 407 3.84 -0.15 -24.96
C LYS A 407 4.57 0.53 -23.82
N THR A 408 5.43 1.49 -24.17
CA THR A 408 6.07 2.40 -23.21
C THR A 408 5.06 3.40 -22.62
N ILE A 409 5.42 4.08 -21.54
CA ILE A 409 4.59 5.18 -20.99
C ILE A 409 4.35 6.20 -22.11
N LYS A 410 5.40 6.67 -22.79
CA LYS A 410 5.28 7.65 -23.89
C LYS A 410 4.30 7.20 -24.97
N GLU A 411 4.40 5.96 -25.44
CA GLU A 411 3.52 5.41 -26.48
C GLU A 411 2.06 5.29 -26.03
N ASN A 412 1.79 5.13 -24.73
CA ASN A 412 0.43 5.15 -24.18
C ASN A 412 -0.19 6.55 -24.18
N PHE A 413 0.61 7.59 -24.39
CA PHE A 413 0.17 8.99 -24.52
C PHE A 413 0.31 9.57 -25.92
N SER A 414 0.53 8.73 -26.95
CA SER A 414 0.70 9.16 -28.35
C SER A 414 -0.46 10.03 -28.87
N ASP A 415 -1.67 9.74 -28.39
CA ASP A 415 -2.90 10.40 -28.84
C ASP A 415 -3.18 11.72 -28.08
N SER A 416 -2.32 12.11 -27.13
CA SER A 416 -2.53 13.30 -26.30
C SER A 416 -2.30 14.63 -27.02
N GLY A 417 -1.61 14.60 -28.16
CA GLY A 417 -1.20 15.80 -28.91
C GLY A 417 -0.11 16.63 -28.23
N LEU A 418 0.43 16.16 -27.09
CA LEU A 418 1.50 16.85 -26.36
C LEU A 418 2.86 16.61 -27.03
N THR A 419 3.69 17.65 -27.04
CA THR A 419 5.11 17.51 -27.37
C THR A 419 5.84 16.71 -26.30
N ASP A 420 7.01 16.12 -26.63
CA ASP A 420 7.85 15.38 -25.68
C ASP A 420 8.17 16.20 -24.41
N TYR A 421 8.40 17.48 -24.56
CA TYR A 421 8.68 18.37 -23.43
C TYR A 421 7.45 18.57 -22.53
N GLU A 422 6.29 18.80 -23.11
CA GLU A 422 5.03 18.97 -22.38
C GLU A 422 4.63 17.66 -21.68
N LEU A 423 4.79 16.50 -22.35
CA LEU A 423 4.51 15.20 -21.77
C LEU A 423 5.42 14.91 -20.56
N ARG A 424 6.73 15.18 -20.65
CA ARG A 424 7.67 15.03 -19.54
C ARG A 424 7.29 15.94 -18.35
N ARG A 425 6.95 17.19 -18.65
CA ARG A 425 6.51 18.15 -17.62
C ARG A 425 5.22 17.70 -16.96
N PHE A 426 4.27 17.21 -17.75
CA PHE A 426 3.00 16.68 -17.25
C PHE A 426 3.23 15.43 -16.37
N LEU A 427 3.93 14.44 -16.87
CA LEU A 427 4.24 13.21 -16.13
C LEU A 427 5.11 13.46 -14.89
N GLY A 428 5.87 14.55 -14.87
CA GLY A 428 6.58 15.03 -13.69
C GLY A 428 5.65 15.37 -12.53
N SER A 429 4.40 15.88 -12.80
CA SER A 429 3.39 16.09 -11.75
C SER A 429 2.84 14.78 -11.16
N PHE A 430 2.99 13.67 -11.87
CA PHE A 430 2.70 12.30 -11.42
C PHE A 430 3.96 11.55 -10.98
N LEU A 431 5.05 12.27 -10.65
CA LEU A 431 6.30 11.72 -10.11
C LEU A 431 7.10 10.82 -11.06
N PHE A 432 6.97 11.01 -12.37
CA PHE A 432 7.85 10.35 -13.33
C PHE A 432 9.04 11.24 -13.69
N THR A 433 10.23 10.65 -13.72
CA THR A 433 11.45 11.32 -14.15
C THR A 433 11.59 11.28 -15.67
N ASN A 434 12.56 12.03 -16.21
CA ASN A 434 12.74 12.16 -17.66
C ASN A 434 12.92 10.82 -18.39
N ASP A 435 13.56 9.83 -17.77
CA ASP A 435 13.88 8.54 -18.39
C ASP A 435 12.78 7.49 -18.17
N ASP A 436 11.91 7.70 -17.18
CA ASP A 436 10.82 6.76 -16.88
C ASP A 436 9.85 6.61 -18.05
N ILE A 437 9.66 7.65 -18.86
CA ILE A 437 8.72 7.65 -20.01
C ILE A 437 9.00 6.56 -21.05
N PHE A 438 10.24 6.04 -21.09
CA PHE A 438 10.64 4.97 -22.00
C PHE A 438 10.44 3.57 -21.44
N LYS A 439 10.04 3.45 -20.15
CA LYS A 439 9.73 2.16 -19.55
C LYS A 439 8.43 1.60 -20.12
N LYS A 440 8.39 0.30 -20.39
CA LYS A 440 7.17 -0.40 -20.76
C LYS A 440 6.26 -0.54 -19.54
N ILE A 441 4.94 -0.54 -19.75
CA ILE A 441 3.96 -0.65 -18.68
C ILE A 441 4.08 -1.97 -17.91
N ASN A 442 4.41 -3.08 -18.60
CA ASN A 442 4.51 -4.41 -17.98
C ASN A 442 5.61 -4.49 -16.91
N ILE A 443 6.70 -3.69 -17.03
CA ILE A 443 7.80 -3.67 -16.04
C ILE A 443 7.58 -2.71 -14.88
N LEU A 444 6.51 -1.90 -14.92
CA LEU A 444 6.19 -0.95 -13.86
C LEU A 444 5.61 -1.67 -12.64
N SER A 445 5.92 -1.15 -11.46
CA SER A 445 5.25 -1.56 -10.22
C SER A 445 3.74 -1.24 -10.26
N PRO A 446 2.90 -1.91 -9.46
CA PRO A 446 1.47 -1.58 -9.37
C PRO A 446 1.21 -0.09 -9.13
N GLY A 447 1.91 0.55 -8.19
CA GLY A 447 1.77 1.97 -7.91
C GLY A 447 2.23 2.89 -9.05
N GLU A 448 3.26 2.50 -9.82
CA GLU A 448 3.65 3.25 -11.03
C GLU A 448 2.59 3.13 -12.12
N ARG A 449 2.01 1.95 -12.30
CA ARG A 449 0.88 1.75 -13.24
C ARG A 449 -0.33 2.57 -12.86
N SER A 450 -0.69 2.61 -11.57
CA SER A 450 -1.77 3.47 -11.06
C SER A 450 -1.54 4.94 -11.41
N ARG A 451 -0.32 5.45 -11.20
CA ARG A 451 0.03 6.83 -11.56
C ARG A 451 -0.09 7.11 -13.06
N VAL A 452 0.34 6.19 -13.93
CA VAL A 452 0.19 6.33 -15.39
C VAL A 452 -1.28 6.34 -15.80
N ALA A 453 -2.11 5.46 -15.22
CA ALA A 453 -3.54 5.41 -15.49
C ALA A 453 -4.26 6.71 -15.06
N LEU A 454 -3.96 7.22 -13.87
CA LEU A 454 -4.51 8.50 -13.39
C LEU A 454 -4.05 9.67 -14.27
N ALA A 455 -2.78 9.68 -14.69
CA ALA A 455 -2.27 10.68 -15.63
C ALA A 455 -3.01 10.61 -16.97
N LYS A 456 -3.29 9.42 -17.49
CA LYS A 456 -4.02 9.24 -18.76
C LYS A 456 -5.44 9.79 -18.66
N ILE A 457 -6.13 9.54 -17.55
CA ILE A 457 -7.46 10.09 -17.29
C ILE A 457 -7.42 11.62 -17.16
N ALA A 458 -6.41 12.17 -16.47
CA ALA A 458 -6.24 13.60 -16.33
C ALA A 458 -6.06 14.33 -17.68
N LEU A 459 -5.52 13.68 -18.71
CA LEU A 459 -5.36 14.22 -20.07
C LEU A 459 -6.54 13.91 -21.00
N SER A 460 -7.49 13.08 -20.60
CA SER A 460 -8.61 12.68 -21.47
C SER A 460 -9.55 13.86 -21.83
N GLY A 461 -9.46 14.96 -21.09
CA GLY A 461 -10.39 16.08 -21.22
C GLY A 461 -11.80 15.77 -20.72
N ALA A 462 -11.95 14.67 -19.96
CA ALA A 462 -13.22 14.29 -19.36
C ALA A 462 -13.78 15.41 -18.48
N ASN A 463 -15.11 15.55 -18.50
CA ASN A 463 -15.83 16.49 -17.65
C ASN A 463 -16.57 15.81 -16.50
N THR A 464 -16.51 14.48 -16.45
CA THR A 464 -17.04 13.64 -15.38
C THR A 464 -16.04 12.51 -15.09
N LEU A 465 -15.56 12.41 -13.86
CA LEU A 465 -14.60 11.39 -13.42
C LEU A 465 -15.28 10.37 -12.51
N LEU A 466 -15.05 9.11 -12.80
CA LEU A 466 -15.42 7.98 -11.96
C LEU A 466 -14.11 7.34 -11.46
N LEU A 467 -13.84 7.41 -10.15
CA LEU A 467 -12.61 6.91 -9.56
C LEU A 467 -12.92 5.77 -8.60
N ASP A 468 -12.48 4.56 -8.93
CA ASP A 468 -12.66 3.36 -8.13
C ASP A 468 -11.38 3.01 -7.37
N GLU A 469 -11.33 3.27 -6.08
CA GLU A 469 -10.18 3.08 -5.20
C GLU A 469 -8.85 3.60 -5.79
N PRO A 470 -8.77 4.90 -6.12
CA PRO A 470 -7.61 5.46 -6.81
C PRO A 470 -6.33 5.51 -5.96
N THR A 471 -6.45 5.26 -4.66
CA THR A 471 -5.34 5.24 -3.70
C THR A 471 -4.66 3.89 -3.57
N ASN A 472 -5.25 2.82 -4.09
CA ASN A 472 -4.68 1.49 -3.99
C ASN A 472 -3.31 1.43 -4.65
N HIS A 473 -2.35 0.80 -3.97
CA HIS A 473 -0.94 0.67 -4.39
C HIS A 473 -0.15 1.99 -4.44
N LEU A 474 -0.70 3.11 -3.98
CA LEU A 474 0.00 4.39 -3.93
C LEU A 474 0.56 4.63 -2.52
N ASP A 475 1.81 5.06 -2.44
CA ASP A 475 2.39 5.48 -1.16
C ASP A 475 1.73 6.79 -0.66
N PRO A 476 1.70 7.06 0.67
CA PRO A 476 0.98 8.20 1.24
C PRO A 476 1.38 9.55 0.64
N MET A 477 2.68 9.73 0.31
CA MET A 477 3.15 10.96 -0.33
C MET A 477 2.58 11.14 -1.73
N THR A 478 2.53 10.06 -2.50
CA THR A 478 1.92 10.05 -3.85
C THR A 478 0.42 10.30 -3.78
N GLN A 479 -0.29 9.74 -2.80
CA GLN A 479 -1.72 9.99 -2.58
C GLN A 479 -2.01 11.47 -2.37
N LEU A 480 -1.24 12.16 -1.53
CA LEU A 480 -1.39 13.60 -1.28
C LEU A 480 -1.16 14.44 -2.55
N ILE A 481 -0.15 14.10 -3.36
CA ILE A 481 0.16 14.82 -4.60
C ILE A 481 -0.97 14.63 -5.63
N ILE A 482 -1.49 13.42 -5.75
CA ILE A 482 -2.61 13.11 -6.64
C ILE A 482 -3.87 13.82 -6.16
N ALA A 483 -4.20 13.77 -4.87
CA ALA A 483 -5.32 14.49 -4.31
C ALA A 483 -5.23 16.02 -4.61
N ASP A 484 -4.05 16.62 -4.40
CA ASP A 484 -3.82 18.04 -4.69
C ASP A 484 -3.96 18.36 -6.19
N THR A 485 -3.59 17.41 -7.07
CA THR A 485 -3.77 17.56 -8.53
C THR A 485 -5.24 17.52 -8.94
N PHE A 486 -6.05 16.66 -8.33
CA PHE A 486 -7.48 16.51 -8.62
C PHE A 486 -8.37 17.49 -7.84
N LYS A 487 -7.84 18.14 -6.80
CA LYS A 487 -8.57 19.12 -5.99
C LYS A 487 -9.14 20.26 -6.83
N ASP A 488 -8.35 20.77 -7.76
CA ASP A 488 -8.71 21.91 -8.62
C ASP A 488 -9.47 21.49 -9.90
N TYR A 489 -9.89 20.21 -10.00
CA TYR A 489 -10.70 19.74 -11.11
C TYR A 489 -12.11 20.34 -11.06
N GLU A 490 -12.51 21.00 -12.16
CA GLU A 490 -13.78 21.75 -12.28
C GLU A 490 -14.97 20.90 -12.77
N GLY A 491 -14.73 19.64 -13.14
CA GLY A 491 -15.78 18.70 -13.57
C GLY A 491 -16.45 17.98 -12.42
N THR A 492 -17.44 17.16 -12.75
CA THR A 492 -18.13 16.28 -11.79
C THR A 492 -17.23 15.10 -11.44
N MET A 493 -17.22 14.69 -10.18
CA MET A 493 -16.40 13.56 -9.71
C MET A 493 -17.23 12.62 -8.83
N LEU A 494 -17.13 11.33 -9.08
CA LEU A 494 -17.72 10.28 -8.26
C LEU A 494 -16.59 9.34 -7.84
N VAL A 495 -16.33 9.24 -6.54
CA VAL A 495 -15.17 8.54 -5.97
C VAL A 495 -15.63 7.43 -5.04
N VAL A 496 -15.03 6.27 -5.19
CA VAL A 496 -15.05 5.18 -4.19
C VAL A 496 -13.67 5.16 -3.55
N SER A 497 -13.59 5.36 -2.24
CA SER A 497 -12.31 5.26 -1.50
C SER A 497 -12.55 5.02 -0.02
N HIS A 498 -11.74 4.16 0.56
CA HIS A 498 -11.66 3.91 2.01
C HIS A 498 -10.60 4.81 2.70
N ASN A 499 -9.84 5.60 1.93
CA ASN A 499 -8.83 6.49 2.47
C ASN A 499 -9.42 7.89 2.72
N LEU A 500 -9.88 8.14 3.94
CA LEU A 500 -10.51 9.41 4.31
C LEU A 500 -9.54 10.60 4.25
N GLU A 501 -8.23 10.42 4.46
CA GLU A 501 -7.25 11.49 4.31
C GLU A 501 -7.14 11.93 2.84
N PHE A 502 -7.15 11.00 1.91
CA PHE A 502 -7.20 11.30 0.48
C PHE A 502 -8.49 12.01 0.09
N VAL A 503 -9.64 11.55 0.59
CA VAL A 503 -10.97 12.13 0.36
C VAL A 503 -11.03 13.58 0.86
N ASP A 504 -10.55 13.84 2.09
CA ASP A 504 -10.47 15.20 2.66
C ASP A 504 -9.62 16.14 1.77
N ASN A 505 -8.49 15.64 1.25
CA ASN A 505 -7.60 16.42 0.39
C ASN A 505 -8.15 16.63 -1.03
N LEU A 506 -9.03 15.78 -1.54
CA LEU A 506 -9.74 15.97 -2.83
C LEU A 506 -10.75 17.10 -2.80
N GLY A 507 -11.21 17.50 -1.60
CA GLY A 507 -12.28 18.49 -1.45
C GLY A 507 -13.64 17.94 -1.89
N ILE A 508 -13.98 16.73 -1.43
CA ILE A 508 -15.31 16.14 -1.61
C ILE A 508 -16.35 17.00 -0.87
N GLU A 509 -17.48 17.26 -1.51
CA GLU A 509 -18.54 18.12 -0.97
C GLU A 509 -19.76 17.32 -0.52
N LYS A 510 -20.04 16.22 -1.21
CA LYS A 510 -21.25 15.42 -1.00
C LYS A 510 -20.90 13.93 -0.93
N MET A 511 -21.81 13.16 -0.36
CA MET A 511 -21.74 11.70 -0.36
C MET A 511 -23.05 11.09 -0.84
N LEU A 512 -22.90 9.99 -1.58
CA LEU A 512 -23.99 9.13 -2.04
C LEU A 512 -24.00 7.87 -1.20
N LEU A 513 -25.05 7.66 -0.42
CA LEU A 513 -25.21 6.52 0.45
C LEU A 513 -25.82 5.34 -0.32
N LEU A 514 -25.18 4.19 -0.30
CA LEU A 514 -25.72 2.94 -0.84
C LEU A 514 -26.22 2.03 0.29
N PRO A 515 -27.32 1.26 0.08
CA PRO A 515 -28.07 1.12 -1.16
C PRO A 515 -29.19 2.16 -1.35
N SER A 516 -29.37 3.09 -0.42
CA SER A 516 -30.53 4.01 -0.36
C SER A 516 -30.59 5.04 -1.49
N GLY A 517 -29.45 5.38 -2.14
CA GLY A 517 -29.36 6.47 -3.12
C GLY A 517 -29.45 7.87 -2.53
N ARG A 518 -29.45 8.00 -1.20
CA ARG A 518 -29.57 9.29 -0.54
C ARG A 518 -28.29 10.10 -0.70
N ILE A 519 -28.43 11.35 -1.13
CA ILE A 519 -27.31 12.31 -1.22
C ILE A 519 -27.36 13.24 0.00
N MET A 520 -26.19 13.45 0.63
CA MET A 520 -26.02 14.40 1.74
C MET A 520 -24.64 15.06 1.66
N TYR A 521 -24.44 16.12 2.46
CA TYR A 521 -23.13 16.76 2.56
C TYR A 521 -22.11 15.81 3.19
N TYR A 522 -20.88 15.90 2.73
CA TYR A 522 -19.79 15.08 3.26
C TYR A 522 -19.51 15.44 4.72
N ASP A 523 -19.55 14.42 5.57
CA ASP A 523 -19.14 14.46 6.97
C ASP A 523 -18.35 13.19 7.29
N LYS A 524 -17.09 13.40 7.66
CA LYS A 524 -16.17 12.29 8.00
C LYS A 524 -16.70 11.39 9.12
N ASN A 525 -17.34 11.99 10.13
CA ASN A 525 -17.91 11.24 11.25
C ASN A 525 -19.09 10.38 10.80
N VAL A 526 -19.89 10.89 9.85
CA VAL A 526 -20.99 10.10 9.26
C VAL A 526 -20.45 8.94 8.46
N VAL A 527 -19.38 9.12 7.69
CA VAL A 527 -18.75 8.01 6.94
C VAL A 527 -18.27 6.92 7.90
N LEU A 528 -17.51 7.30 8.93
CA LEU A 528 -17.04 6.38 9.96
C LEU A 528 -18.20 5.71 10.72
N HIS A 529 -19.25 6.45 11.01
CA HIS A 529 -20.41 5.94 11.74
C HIS A 529 -21.34 5.10 10.86
N TYR A 530 -21.43 5.42 9.55
CA TYR A 530 -22.19 4.64 8.58
C TYR A 530 -21.55 3.28 8.31
N GLU A 531 -20.25 3.22 8.37
CA GLU A 531 -19.49 1.97 8.34
C GLU A 531 -19.69 1.17 9.65
N LEU A 532 -19.90 1.83 10.81
CA LEU A 532 -20.11 1.20 12.12
C LEU A 532 -21.59 0.85 12.43
N LEU A 533 -22.58 1.63 11.97
CA LEU A 533 -24.01 1.41 12.29
C LEU A 533 -24.60 0.15 11.66
N ASN A 534 -24.07 -0.27 10.54
CA ASN A 534 -24.52 -1.48 9.89
C ASN A 534 -24.03 -2.75 10.59
N GLU A 535 -22.98 -2.66 11.43
CA GLU A 535 -22.52 -3.76 12.28
C GLU A 535 -23.53 -4.13 13.40
N GLU A 536 -24.39 -3.18 13.83
CA GLU A 536 -25.41 -3.44 14.87
C GLU A 536 -26.70 -4.05 14.32
N VAL A 537 -27.00 -3.86 13.02
CA VAL A 537 -28.24 -4.38 12.40
C VAL A 537 -28.12 -5.87 12.08
N ASP A 538 -26.91 -6.36 11.76
CA ASP A 538 -26.68 -7.79 11.50
C ASP A 538 -26.53 -8.64 12.78
N LYS A 539 -26.50 -8.01 13.97
CA LYS A 539 -26.44 -8.71 15.27
C LYS A 539 -27.81 -8.95 15.94
N ASN A 540 -28.91 -8.49 15.33
CA ASN A 540 -30.29 -8.72 15.75
C ASN A 540 -31.06 -9.48 14.68
#